data_a1c0be70277b8dfbfd0017bbf8f4b614
#
_entry.id   a1c0be70277b8dfbfd0017bbf8f4b614
#
_cell.length_a   1.000
_cell.length_b   1.000
_cell.length_c   1.000
_cell.angle_alpha   90.00
_cell.angle_beta   90.00
_cell.angle_gamma   90.00
#
_symmetry.space_group_name_H-M   'P 1'
#
loop_
_entity.id
_entity.type
_entity.pdbx_description
1 polymer ?
#
loop_
_entity_poly.entity_id
_entity_poly.type
_entity_poly.pdbx_seq_one_letter_code
_entity_poly.pdbx_strand_id
1 'polypeptide(L)'
;IIIKNHGGAEIKNTYYQLPLDVKMSEHVYEKQLIARRALDFIQDNTVLFLDPGSTILYLAKYLRLRKGLTVVTNSLAIASMVSETTHQLMIAGGLLQKQGKAAIGGFTNSMIDAIHIDTAFMGCDGFLDSFGPATFSHEEMEVKQHVLRKAQQRILLCDSSKFRKSSSYTFARWSDYDILITDQITEQEQHMVKEVR
;
A
#
# COMPACT_ATOMS: atom_id res chain seq x y z
N ILE A 1 9.49 -11.20 21.17
CA ILE A 1 10.60 -11.95 21.85
C ILE A 1 11.88 -11.23 21.53
N ILE A 2 12.61 -10.79 22.55
CA ILE A 2 13.92 -10.17 22.40
C ILE A 2 14.98 -11.26 22.46
N ILE A 3 15.78 -11.43 21.41
CA ILE A 3 16.93 -12.34 21.39
C ILE A 3 18.18 -11.49 21.57
N LYS A 4 18.93 -11.76 22.64
CA LYS A 4 20.25 -11.13 22.87
C LYS A 4 21.31 -11.88 22.04
N ASN A 5 21.97 -11.16 21.16
CA ASN A 5 23.16 -11.62 20.44
C ASN A 5 24.41 -10.88 20.97
N HIS A 6 25.60 -11.43 20.73
CA HIS A 6 26.90 -10.90 21.22
C HIS A 6 27.29 -9.51 20.67
N GLY A 7 26.35 -8.67 20.31
CA GLY A 7 26.56 -7.30 19.78
C GLY A 7 25.31 -6.43 19.81
N GLY A 8 24.21 -6.90 20.41
CA GLY A 8 22.96 -6.14 20.49
C GLY A 8 21.74 -6.99 20.83
N ALA A 9 20.57 -6.39 20.81
CA ALA A 9 19.29 -7.07 20.97
C ALA A 9 18.51 -6.97 19.65
N GLU A 10 18.14 -8.09 19.08
CA GLU A 10 17.27 -8.16 17.89
C GLU A 10 15.85 -8.50 18.36
N ILE A 11 14.88 -7.66 17.94
CA ILE A 11 13.46 -7.95 18.16
C ILE A 11 13.02 -8.85 17.01
N LYS A 12 13.01 -10.16 17.20
CA LYS A 12 12.28 -11.09 16.32
C LYS A 12 10.78 -10.97 16.58
N ASN A 13 10.15 -9.98 16.01
CA ASN A 13 8.71 -9.88 16.06
C ASN A 13 8.16 -9.82 14.64
N THR A 14 7.95 -10.98 14.06
CA THR A 14 7.35 -11.21 12.73
C THR A 14 5.89 -10.75 12.63
N TYR A 15 5.26 -10.36 13.75
CA TYR A 15 3.83 -10.08 13.84
C TYR A 15 3.48 -8.70 14.39
N TYR A 16 4.41 -7.73 14.30
CA TYR A 16 4.15 -6.37 14.78
C TYR A 16 4.16 -5.37 13.63
N GLN A 17 3.05 -4.65 13.47
CA GLN A 17 2.97 -3.55 12.52
C GLN A 17 3.82 -2.37 12.99
N LEU A 18 4.83 -2.01 12.21
CA LEU A 18 5.62 -0.81 12.47
C LEU A 18 4.77 0.46 12.25
N PRO A 19 4.90 1.47 13.12
CA PRO A 19 4.30 2.77 12.91
C PRO A 19 4.68 3.37 11.54
N LEU A 20 3.77 4.14 10.93
CA LEU A 20 4.00 4.74 9.61
C LEU A 20 5.27 5.59 9.58
N ASP A 21 5.55 6.34 10.65
CA ASP A 21 6.71 7.23 10.73
C ASP A 21 8.04 6.43 10.67
N VAL A 22 8.09 5.24 11.30
CA VAL A 22 9.23 4.32 11.21
C VAL A 22 9.34 3.77 9.78
N LYS A 23 8.24 3.31 9.19
CA LYS A 23 8.23 2.83 7.80
C LYS A 23 8.67 3.91 6.82
N MET A 24 8.42 5.18 7.09
CA MET A 24 8.84 6.31 6.24
C MET A 24 10.35 6.53 6.22
N SER A 25 11.08 6.16 7.26
CA SER A 25 12.54 6.29 7.33
C SER A 25 13.30 5.08 6.77
N GLU A 26 12.62 3.94 6.54
CA GLU A 26 13.22 2.75 5.95
C GLU A 26 13.10 2.74 4.42
N HIS A 27 14.15 2.28 3.72
CA HIS A 27 14.14 2.08 2.25
C HIS A 27 13.63 3.32 1.47
N VAL A 28 14.09 4.50 1.86
CA VAL A 28 13.61 5.80 1.33
C VAL A 28 13.87 5.92 -0.17
N TYR A 29 15.07 5.55 -0.60
CA TYR A 29 15.49 5.65 -2.00
C TYR A 29 14.65 4.72 -2.89
N GLU A 30 14.49 3.46 -2.48
CA GLU A 30 13.71 2.45 -3.19
C GLU A 30 12.25 2.88 -3.34
N LYS A 31 11.64 3.36 -2.25
CA LYS A 31 10.26 3.86 -2.28
C LYS A 31 10.08 5.07 -3.18
N GLN A 32 11.07 5.96 -3.26
CA GLN A 32 11.03 7.10 -4.18
C GLN A 32 11.13 6.65 -5.65
N LEU A 33 11.96 5.65 -5.97
CA LEU A 33 12.06 5.08 -7.31
C LEU A 33 10.72 4.44 -7.72
N ILE A 34 10.15 3.60 -6.85
CA ILE A 34 8.85 2.95 -7.06
C ILE A 34 7.75 3.99 -7.27
N ALA A 35 7.69 5.00 -6.41
CA ALA A 35 6.70 6.06 -6.49
C ALA A 35 6.81 6.89 -7.78
N ARG A 36 8.03 7.18 -8.25
CA ARG A 36 8.25 7.86 -9.54
C ARG A 36 7.77 6.99 -10.71
N ARG A 37 8.09 5.70 -10.70
CA ARG A 37 7.65 4.77 -11.75
C ARG A 37 6.14 4.62 -11.76
N ALA A 38 5.49 4.63 -10.60
CA ALA A 38 4.04 4.54 -10.47
C ALA A 38 3.29 5.69 -11.17
N LEU A 39 3.91 6.87 -11.31
CA LEU A 39 3.33 8.00 -12.05
C LEU A 39 3.02 7.66 -13.51
N ASP A 40 3.79 6.78 -14.15
CA ASP A 40 3.59 6.41 -15.55
C ASP A 40 2.23 5.71 -15.79
N PHE A 41 1.63 5.20 -14.72
CA PHE A 41 0.35 4.52 -14.73
C PHE A 41 -0.83 5.41 -14.30
N ILE A 42 -0.58 6.69 -14.03
CA ILE A 42 -1.62 7.67 -13.68
C ILE A 42 -2.00 8.47 -14.92
N GLN A 43 -3.27 8.40 -15.30
CA GLN A 43 -3.85 9.26 -16.33
C GLN A 43 -4.51 10.48 -15.69
N ASP A 44 -4.44 11.63 -16.37
CA ASP A 44 -5.17 12.82 -15.93
C ASP A 44 -6.70 12.60 -15.98
N ASN A 45 -7.44 13.27 -15.11
CA ASN A 45 -8.91 13.20 -15.01
C ASN A 45 -9.46 11.82 -14.65
N THR A 46 -8.74 11.05 -13.83
CA THR A 46 -9.15 9.73 -13.35
C THR A 46 -9.38 9.69 -11.84
N VAL A 47 -10.06 8.64 -11.39
CA VAL A 47 -10.30 8.33 -9.98
C VAL A 47 -9.25 7.35 -9.49
N LEU A 48 -8.42 7.78 -8.55
CA LEU A 48 -7.37 6.97 -7.95
C LEU A 48 -7.74 6.56 -6.54
N PHE A 49 -7.50 5.31 -6.19
CA PHE A 49 -7.41 4.92 -4.78
C PHE A 49 -5.95 4.83 -4.35
N LEU A 50 -5.62 5.50 -3.24
CA LEU A 50 -4.31 5.46 -2.62
C LEU A 50 -4.40 4.77 -1.25
N ASP A 51 -3.86 3.56 -1.18
CA ASP A 51 -3.84 2.72 0.02
C ASP A 51 -2.90 3.29 1.11
N PRO A 52 -3.22 3.17 2.40
CA PRO A 52 -2.30 3.55 3.47
C PRO A 52 -0.96 2.82 3.37
N GLY A 53 0.13 3.57 3.38
CA GLY A 53 1.47 2.98 3.35
C GLY A 53 2.55 3.98 2.99
N SER A 54 3.77 3.72 3.44
CA SER A 54 4.89 4.63 3.23
C SER A 54 5.26 4.81 1.76
N THR A 55 5.24 3.74 0.95
CA THR A 55 5.54 3.81 -0.48
C THR A 55 4.48 4.62 -1.22
N ILE A 56 3.21 4.42 -0.89
CA ILE A 56 2.07 5.16 -1.47
C ILE A 56 2.12 6.64 -1.06
N LEU A 57 2.54 6.93 0.17
CA LEU A 57 2.72 8.32 0.62
C LEU A 57 3.82 9.05 -0.18
N TYR A 58 4.87 8.34 -0.64
CA TYR A 58 5.84 8.92 -1.59
C TYR A 58 5.20 9.18 -2.95
N LEU A 59 4.30 8.31 -3.45
CA LEU A 59 3.57 8.56 -4.69
C LEU A 59 2.69 9.80 -4.56
N ALA A 60 1.99 9.97 -3.44
CA ALA A 60 1.14 11.14 -3.19
C ALA A 60 1.89 12.48 -3.32
N LYS A 61 3.19 12.53 -2.97
CA LYS A 61 4.05 13.72 -3.15
C LYS A 61 4.20 14.14 -4.62
N TYR A 62 4.09 13.18 -5.54
CA TYR A 62 4.28 13.43 -6.97
C TYR A 62 2.99 13.72 -7.73
N LEU A 63 1.81 13.59 -7.11
CA LEU A 63 0.52 13.81 -7.79
C LEU A 63 0.37 15.20 -8.38
N ARG A 64 1.05 16.22 -7.82
CA ARG A 64 1.11 17.59 -8.39
C ARG A 64 1.59 17.64 -9.83
N LEU A 65 2.20 16.56 -10.35
CA LEU A 65 2.62 16.42 -11.74
C LEU A 65 1.50 15.94 -12.66
N ARG A 66 0.32 15.69 -12.13
CA ARG A 66 -0.90 15.27 -12.84
C ARG A 66 -2.02 16.29 -12.64
N LYS A 67 -3.09 16.20 -13.42
CA LYS A 67 -4.20 17.16 -13.40
C LYS A 67 -5.55 16.44 -13.28
N GLY A 68 -6.52 17.12 -12.67
CA GLY A 68 -7.92 16.71 -12.66
C GLY A 68 -8.21 15.41 -11.92
N LEU A 69 -7.31 14.94 -11.03
CA LEU A 69 -7.52 13.70 -10.30
C LEU A 69 -8.61 13.83 -9.24
N THR A 70 -9.36 12.75 -9.04
CA THR A 70 -10.12 12.50 -7.83
C THR A 70 -9.38 11.42 -7.03
N VAL A 71 -8.83 11.81 -5.89
CA VAL A 71 -8.06 10.90 -5.01
C VAL A 71 -8.96 10.41 -3.90
N VAL A 72 -9.14 9.09 -3.84
CA VAL A 72 -9.83 8.39 -2.76
C VAL A 72 -8.79 7.76 -1.86
N THR A 73 -8.88 7.94 -0.56
CA THR A 73 -7.97 7.29 0.39
C THR A 73 -8.64 7.11 1.75
N ASN A 74 -8.27 6.08 2.48
CA ASN A 74 -8.57 5.91 3.90
C ASN A 74 -7.37 6.27 4.80
N SER A 75 -6.30 6.84 4.24
CA SER A 75 -5.10 7.27 4.98
C SER A 75 -5.19 8.72 5.39
N LEU A 76 -5.07 9.01 6.68
CA LEU A 76 -5.01 10.37 7.20
C LEU A 76 -3.78 11.14 6.67
N ALA A 77 -2.64 10.46 6.55
CA ALA A 77 -1.41 11.07 6.08
C ALA A 77 -1.49 11.46 4.59
N ILE A 78 -2.05 10.58 3.74
CA ILE A 78 -2.26 10.85 2.32
C ILE A 78 -3.33 11.94 2.15
N ALA A 79 -4.44 11.87 2.90
CA ALA A 79 -5.50 12.87 2.86
C ALA A 79 -4.95 14.27 3.19
N SER A 80 -4.16 14.40 4.25
CA SER A 80 -3.52 15.67 4.61
C SER A 80 -2.62 16.21 3.47
N MET A 81 -1.87 15.34 2.80
CA MET A 81 -0.99 15.76 1.71
C MET A 81 -1.76 16.17 0.45
N VAL A 82 -2.80 15.42 0.10
CA VAL A 82 -3.61 15.70 -1.10
C VAL A 82 -4.47 16.94 -0.91
N SER A 83 -4.89 17.26 0.32
CA SER A 83 -5.66 18.48 0.63
C SER A 83 -4.92 19.77 0.29
N GLU A 84 -3.61 19.74 0.19
CA GLU A 84 -2.75 20.87 -0.22
C GLU A 84 -2.55 20.95 -1.75
N THR A 85 -3.27 20.12 -2.52
CA THR A 85 -3.20 20.09 -4.00
C THR A 85 -4.48 20.62 -4.63
N THR A 86 -4.50 20.75 -5.95
CA THR A 86 -5.71 21.14 -6.73
C THR A 86 -6.61 19.94 -7.06
N HIS A 87 -6.27 18.74 -6.62
CA HIS A 87 -7.05 17.53 -6.87
C HIS A 87 -8.27 17.46 -5.96
N GLN A 88 -9.31 16.78 -6.43
CA GLN A 88 -10.42 16.43 -5.55
C GLN A 88 -9.99 15.33 -4.59
N LEU A 89 -10.41 15.44 -3.33
CA LEU A 89 -10.10 14.47 -2.29
C LEU A 89 -11.38 13.88 -1.70
N MET A 90 -11.45 12.56 -1.67
CA MET A 90 -12.49 11.80 -0.97
C MET A 90 -11.83 10.94 0.11
N ILE A 91 -12.22 11.16 1.37
CA ILE A 91 -11.69 10.40 2.51
C ILE A 91 -12.69 9.30 2.86
N ALA A 92 -12.30 8.04 2.67
CA ALA A 92 -13.05 6.89 3.18
C ALA A 92 -12.85 6.81 4.69
N GLY A 93 -13.75 7.47 5.43
CA GLY A 93 -13.69 7.59 6.87
C GLY A 93 -14.18 6.34 7.60
N GLY A 94 -13.91 6.27 8.91
CA GLY A 94 -14.28 5.14 9.76
C GLY A 94 -13.57 5.18 11.10
N LEU A 95 -13.37 4.03 11.74
CA LEU A 95 -12.56 3.91 12.95
C LEU A 95 -11.07 4.10 12.59
N LEU A 96 -10.37 4.98 13.30
CA LEU A 96 -8.96 5.22 13.04
C LEU A 96 -8.06 4.17 13.70
N GLN A 97 -7.36 3.38 12.90
CA GLN A 97 -6.26 2.54 13.34
C GLN A 97 -4.99 3.41 13.46
N LYS A 98 -4.47 3.54 14.69
CA LYS A 98 -3.45 4.54 15.02
C LYS A 98 -2.08 4.26 14.40
N GLN A 99 -1.64 3.00 14.34
CA GLN A 99 -0.31 2.61 13.82
C GLN A 99 -0.15 2.97 12.34
N GLY A 100 -1.10 2.60 11.52
CA GLY A 100 -1.12 2.89 10.08
C GLY A 100 -1.66 4.28 9.74
N LYS A 101 -2.26 5.00 10.71
CA LYS A 101 -2.99 6.26 10.50
C LYS A 101 -4.06 6.10 9.41
N ALA A 102 -4.79 4.98 9.47
CA ALA A 102 -5.76 4.58 8.46
C ALA A 102 -7.15 4.38 9.04
N ALA A 103 -8.19 4.80 8.33
CA ALA A 103 -9.57 4.46 8.65
C ALA A 103 -9.88 3.02 8.24
N ILE A 104 -10.64 2.30 9.09
CA ILE A 104 -11.01 0.90 8.90
C ILE A 104 -12.48 0.69 9.31
N GLY A 105 -13.02 -0.49 8.97
CA GLY A 105 -14.33 -0.96 9.39
C GLY A 105 -15.45 -0.66 8.40
N GLY A 106 -16.69 -0.98 8.80
CA GLY A 106 -17.84 -1.05 7.91
C GLY A 106 -18.16 0.26 7.19
N PHE A 107 -17.98 1.44 7.80
CA PHE A 107 -18.16 2.73 7.14
C PHE A 107 -17.16 2.95 6.02
N THR A 108 -15.87 2.63 6.27
CA THR A 108 -14.81 2.69 5.26
C THR A 108 -15.15 1.78 4.08
N ASN A 109 -15.50 0.54 4.36
CA ASN A 109 -15.83 -0.46 3.36
C ASN A 109 -17.04 -0.06 2.50
N SER A 110 -18.13 0.42 3.14
CA SER A 110 -19.34 0.86 2.45
C SER A 110 -19.08 2.06 1.52
N MET A 111 -18.23 3.00 1.95
CA MET A 111 -17.87 4.13 1.10
C MET A 111 -17.06 3.69 -0.12
N ILE A 112 -16.10 2.78 0.05
CA ILE A 112 -15.31 2.22 -1.05
C ILE A 112 -16.21 1.49 -2.04
N ASP A 113 -17.16 0.70 -1.55
CA ASP A 113 -18.10 -0.05 -2.40
C ASP A 113 -19.00 0.86 -3.26
N ALA A 114 -19.24 2.10 -2.82
CA ALA A 114 -20.06 3.07 -3.55
C ALA A 114 -19.28 3.84 -4.63
N ILE A 115 -17.94 3.73 -4.69
CA ILE A 115 -17.09 4.52 -5.59
C ILE A 115 -16.59 3.66 -6.74
N HIS A 116 -16.55 4.24 -7.95
CA HIS A 116 -15.81 3.70 -9.07
C HIS A 116 -14.33 4.10 -8.94
N ILE A 117 -13.42 3.17 -9.13
CA ILE A 117 -11.98 3.39 -9.02
C ILE A 117 -11.33 2.96 -10.34
N ASP A 118 -10.71 3.91 -11.04
CA ASP A 118 -9.99 3.61 -12.28
C ASP A 118 -8.69 2.85 -11.96
N THR A 119 -7.87 3.38 -11.04
CA THR A 119 -6.60 2.75 -10.65
C THR A 119 -6.44 2.75 -9.14
N ALA A 120 -6.18 1.60 -8.56
CA ALA A 120 -5.80 1.45 -7.15
C ALA A 120 -4.30 1.19 -7.01
N PHE A 121 -3.62 2.03 -6.24
CA PHE A 121 -2.25 1.82 -5.81
C PHE A 121 -2.26 1.24 -4.41
N MET A 122 -1.85 0.00 -4.30
CA MET A 122 -1.92 -0.80 -3.08
C MET A 122 -0.54 -1.05 -2.50
N GLY A 123 -0.44 -1.10 -1.18
CA GLY A 123 0.75 -1.50 -0.45
C GLY A 123 0.56 -2.85 0.24
N CYS A 124 1.67 -3.42 0.74
CA CYS A 124 1.64 -4.60 1.61
C CYS A 124 2.69 -4.50 2.73
N ASP A 125 2.55 -5.34 3.74
CA ASP A 125 3.53 -5.44 4.82
C ASP A 125 4.59 -6.51 4.56
N GLY A 126 4.26 -7.52 3.78
CA GLY A 126 5.13 -8.60 3.35
C GLY A 126 4.35 -9.73 2.71
N PHE A 127 5.06 -10.75 2.26
CA PHE A 127 4.45 -11.92 1.61
C PHE A 127 5.34 -13.18 1.67
N LEU A 128 6.36 -13.18 2.55
CA LEU A 128 7.14 -14.39 2.80
C LEU A 128 6.23 -15.51 3.30
N ASP A 129 6.40 -16.71 2.77
CA ASP A 129 5.59 -17.88 3.06
C ASP A 129 4.07 -17.72 2.76
N SER A 130 3.75 -16.80 1.85
CA SER A 130 2.39 -16.51 1.43
C SER A 130 2.21 -16.66 -0.08
N PHE A 131 1.00 -16.94 -0.50
CA PHE A 131 0.62 -17.02 -1.92
C PHE A 131 0.24 -15.64 -2.51
N GLY A 132 0.51 -14.56 -1.79
CA GLY A 132 0.23 -13.19 -2.21
C GLY A 132 0.50 -12.16 -1.13
N PRO A 133 0.24 -10.88 -1.40
CA PRO A 133 0.50 -9.80 -0.46
C PRO A 133 -0.38 -9.91 0.80
N ALA A 134 0.25 -9.58 1.93
CA ALA A 134 -0.34 -9.69 3.26
C ALA A 134 -0.21 -8.40 4.08
N THR A 135 -1.05 -8.28 5.10
CA THR A 135 -1.10 -7.18 6.06
C THR A 135 -1.18 -7.71 7.50
N PHE A 136 -1.02 -6.84 8.49
CA PHE A 136 -1.00 -7.24 9.90
C PHE A 136 -2.37 -7.30 10.56
N SER A 137 -3.39 -6.62 10.05
CA SER A 137 -4.71 -6.60 10.68
C SER A 137 -5.80 -7.13 9.75
N HIS A 138 -6.79 -7.79 10.36
CA HIS A 138 -7.96 -8.30 9.66
C HIS A 138 -8.78 -7.17 9.04
N GLU A 139 -8.93 -6.07 9.75
CA GLU A 139 -9.71 -4.92 9.29
C GLU A 139 -9.04 -4.22 8.10
N GLU A 140 -7.70 -4.13 8.09
CA GLU A 140 -6.96 -3.65 6.90
C GLU A 140 -7.13 -4.62 5.72
N MET A 141 -7.09 -5.93 5.97
CA MET A 141 -7.35 -6.94 4.96
C MET A 141 -8.71 -6.72 4.30
N GLU A 142 -9.77 -6.52 5.09
CA GLU A 142 -11.11 -6.27 4.57
C GLU A 142 -11.15 -5.03 3.67
N VAL A 143 -10.61 -3.89 4.12
CA VAL A 143 -10.55 -2.66 3.33
C VAL A 143 -9.84 -2.90 2.00
N LYS A 144 -8.68 -3.54 2.01
CA LYS A 144 -7.92 -3.86 0.80
C LYS A 144 -8.71 -4.73 -0.18
N GLN A 145 -9.43 -5.74 0.33
CA GLN A 145 -10.28 -6.59 -0.49
C GLN A 145 -11.45 -5.82 -1.14
N HIS A 146 -12.06 -4.86 -0.43
CA HIS A 146 -13.08 -3.98 -1.01
C HIS A 146 -12.50 -3.14 -2.15
N VAL A 147 -11.33 -2.54 -1.97
CA VAL A 147 -10.65 -1.77 -3.01
C VAL A 147 -10.34 -2.61 -4.24
N LEU A 148 -9.78 -3.81 -4.06
CA LEU A 148 -9.43 -4.71 -5.17
C LEU A 148 -10.64 -5.13 -6.01
N ARG A 149 -11.81 -5.30 -5.38
CA ARG A 149 -13.05 -5.60 -6.11
C ARG A 149 -13.58 -4.43 -6.93
N LYS A 150 -13.27 -3.19 -6.51
CA LYS A 150 -13.82 -1.96 -7.12
C LYS A 150 -12.91 -1.35 -8.18
N ALA A 151 -11.61 -1.63 -8.12
CA ALA A 151 -10.63 -1.04 -9.03
C ALA A 151 -10.62 -1.76 -10.39
N GLN A 152 -10.58 -0.97 -11.47
CA GLN A 152 -10.37 -1.50 -12.83
C GLN A 152 -8.91 -1.94 -13.03
N GLN A 153 -7.95 -1.13 -12.58
CA GLN A 153 -6.53 -1.45 -12.60
C GLN A 153 -6.00 -1.51 -11.16
N ARG A 154 -5.28 -2.57 -10.83
CA ARG A 154 -4.75 -2.87 -9.50
C ARG A 154 -3.24 -2.97 -9.57
N ILE A 155 -2.56 -2.02 -8.91
CA ILE A 155 -1.10 -1.90 -8.95
C ILE A 155 -0.57 -2.05 -7.53
N LEU A 156 0.29 -3.05 -7.32
CA LEU A 156 0.98 -3.24 -6.05
C LEU A 156 2.32 -2.49 -6.07
N LEU A 157 2.54 -1.64 -5.05
CA LEU A 157 3.79 -0.93 -4.83
C LEU A 157 4.47 -1.46 -3.57
N CYS A 158 5.62 -2.08 -3.72
CA CYS A 158 6.39 -2.54 -2.56
C CYS A 158 7.89 -2.55 -2.86
N ASP A 159 8.70 -2.18 -1.87
CA ASP A 159 10.14 -2.34 -1.95
C ASP A 159 10.53 -3.81 -1.77
N SER A 160 11.71 -4.18 -2.30
CA SER A 160 12.21 -5.57 -2.33
C SER A 160 12.36 -6.22 -0.94
N SER A 161 12.44 -5.43 0.14
CA SER A 161 12.49 -5.99 1.50
C SER A 161 11.24 -6.80 1.86
N LYS A 162 10.10 -6.56 1.16
CA LYS A 162 8.82 -7.23 1.43
C LYS A 162 8.83 -8.71 1.02
N PHE A 163 9.69 -9.10 0.09
CA PHE A 163 9.90 -10.51 -0.27
C PHE A 163 10.43 -11.37 0.89
N ARG A 164 11.04 -10.73 1.90
CA ARG A 164 11.63 -11.38 3.08
C ARG A 164 10.89 -11.11 4.38
N LYS A 165 9.73 -10.45 4.30
CA LYS A 165 8.89 -10.13 5.47
C LYS A 165 7.61 -10.95 5.42
N SER A 166 7.26 -11.60 6.54
CA SER A 166 5.97 -12.25 6.74
C SER A 166 4.95 -11.27 7.29
N SER A 167 3.67 -11.55 7.06
CA SER A 167 2.56 -10.83 7.68
C SER A 167 1.40 -11.79 7.96
N SER A 168 0.41 -11.35 8.78
CA SER A 168 -0.57 -12.25 9.37
C SER A 168 -1.72 -12.64 8.44
N TYR A 169 -2.16 -11.70 7.60
CA TYR A 169 -3.37 -11.84 6.80
C TYR A 169 -3.09 -11.62 5.33
N THR A 170 -3.10 -12.69 4.53
CA THR A 170 -3.04 -12.58 3.07
C THR A 170 -4.38 -12.03 2.55
N PHE A 171 -4.36 -10.92 1.86
CA PHE A 171 -5.58 -10.25 1.40
C PHE A 171 -5.85 -10.41 -0.09
N ALA A 172 -4.88 -10.90 -0.88
CA ALA A 172 -5.00 -11.10 -2.31
C ALA A 172 -4.09 -12.23 -2.80
N ARG A 173 -4.35 -12.73 -4.00
CA ARG A 173 -3.42 -13.56 -4.76
C ARG A 173 -2.60 -12.68 -5.69
N TRP A 174 -1.51 -13.19 -6.21
CA TRP A 174 -0.72 -12.49 -7.24
C TRP A 174 -1.56 -12.19 -8.48
N SER A 175 -2.41 -13.13 -8.91
CA SER A 175 -3.32 -12.98 -10.05
C SER A 175 -4.39 -11.89 -9.89
N ASP A 176 -4.60 -11.37 -8.68
CA ASP A 176 -5.53 -10.27 -8.44
C ASP A 176 -4.94 -8.89 -8.81
N TYR A 177 -3.64 -8.85 -9.15
CA TYR A 177 -2.95 -7.63 -9.54
C TYR A 177 -2.60 -7.63 -11.03
N ASP A 178 -2.73 -6.45 -11.65
CA ASP A 178 -2.37 -6.24 -13.05
C ASP A 178 -0.89 -5.88 -13.20
N ILE A 179 -0.32 -5.19 -12.18
CA ILE A 179 1.07 -4.70 -12.20
C ILE A 179 1.67 -4.78 -10.78
N LEU A 180 2.93 -5.18 -10.73
CA LEU A 180 3.81 -5.04 -9.56
C LEU A 180 4.94 -4.06 -9.88
N ILE A 181 5.12 -3.05 -9.04
CA ILE A 181 6.26 -2.12 -9.13
C ILE A 181 7.14 -2.31 -7.89
N THR A 182 8.37 -2.74 -8.13
CA THR A 182 9.40 -2.91 -7.09
C THR A 182 10.74 -2.35 -7.56
N ASP A 183 11.66 -2.09 -6.65
CA ASP A 183 12.99 -1.55 -6.95
C ASP A 183 13.92 -2.60 -7.56
N GLN A 184 13.85 -3.83 -7.08
CA GLN A 184 14.61 -4.98 -7.61
C GLN A 184 13.87 -6.28 -7.31
N ILE A 185 14.16 -7.30 -8.12
CA ILE A 185 13.58 -8.62 -8.01
C ILE A 185 14.57 -9.68 -8.50
N THR A 186 14.76 -10.75 -7.75
CA THR A 186 15.58 -11.91 -8.14
C THR A 186 14.81 -12.86 -9.05
N GLU A 187 15.49 -13.76 -9.76
CA GLU A 187 14.83 -14.78 -10.60
C GLU A 187 13.86 -15.67 -9.80
N GLN A 188 14.23 -16.03 -8.57
CA GLN A 188 13.37 -16.80 -7.68
C GLN A 188 12.11 -16.04 -7.31
N GLU A 189 12.23 -14.75 -6.99
CA GLU A 189 11.10 -13.86 -6.67
C GLU A 189 10.22 -13.60 -7.91
N GLN A 190 10.82 -13.48 -9.12
CA GLN A 190 10.06 -13.41 -10.38
C GLN A 190 9.19 -14.64 -10.61
N HIS A 191 9.67 -15.83 -10.27
CA HIS A 191 8.87 -17.05 -10.33
C HIS A 191 7.67 -17.02 -9.37
N MET A 192 7.83 -16.42 -8.20
CA MET A 192 6.77 -16.28 -7.21
C MET A 192 5.65 -15.36 -7.70
N VAL A 193 5.98 -14.28 -8.41
CA VAL A 193 5.05 -13.26 -8.89
C VAL A 193 4.74 -13.34 -10.39
N LYS A 194 5.04 -14.46 -11.04
CA LYS A 194 4.96 -14.62 -12.50
C LYS A 194 3.59 -14.33 -13.13
N GLU A 195 2.53 -14.29 -12.33
CA GLU A 195 1.17 -14.01 -12.76
C GLU A 195 0.87 -12.51 -12.84
N VAL A 196 1.83 -11.66 -12.40
CA VAL A 196 1.72 -10.19 -12.40
C VAL A 196 2.70 -9.61 -13.44
N ARG A 197 2.31 -8.51 -14.08
CA ARG A 197 3.16 -7.75 -15.00
C ARG A 197 4.03 -6.74 -14.27
#